data_29105ef9a450cfec43681626c6845af7
#
_entry.id   29105ef9a450cfec43681626c6845af7
#
_cell.length_a   1.000
_cell.length_b   1.000
_cell.length_c   1.000
_cell.angle_alpha   90.00
_cell.angle_beta   90.00
_cell.angle_gamma   90.00
#
_symmetry.space_group_name_H-M   'P 1'
#
loop_
_entity.id
_entity.type
_entity.pdbx_description
1 polymer ?
#
loop_
_entity_poly.entity_id
_entity_poly.type
_entity_poly.pdbx_seq_one_letter_code
_entity_poly.pdbx_strand_id
1 'polypeptide(L)'
;MQAVLLDMDGTLVDSDAAVERAWRTWADEYGVDPERVLAIAPGSPAERTVRHVRPDLSDEQVTTAAARELALQYEDLSDVTEAPGARELLAELDRLGLPWAVVTSADAKLARLRLAAAGLQVPVLVTVEDVRSGKPDPEGYLLAARTLAAEPGRCLVVEDAEPGVLAGQAAGATVAALKGVPADLAIGDLYQLTRLLERG
;
A
#
# COMPACT_ATOMS: atom_id res chain seq x y z
N MET A 1 -3.42 -20.42 -9.67
CA MET A 1 -2.97 -19.01 -9.52
C MET A 1 -1.93 -18.71 -10.58
N GLN A 2 -1.96 -17.51 -11.21
CA GLN A 2 -1.00 -17.13 -12.26
C GLN A 2 -0.01 -16.07 -11.78
N ALA A 3 -0.38 -15.21 -10.85
CA ALA A 3 0.48 -14.17 -10.28
C ALA A 3 0.01 -13.75 -8.89
N VAL A 4 0.89 -13.08 -8.13
CA VAL A 4 0.58 -12.44 -6.86
C VAL A 4 0.83 -10.94 -6.98
N LEU A 5 -0.15 -10.13 -6.60
CA LEU A 5 -0.12 -8.67 -6.66
C LEU A 5 -0.17 -8.15 -5.22
N LEU A 6 0.91 -7.54 -4.79
CA LEU A 6 1.15 -7.19 -3.39
C LEU A 6 1.00 -5.68 -3.21
N ASP A 7 0.22 -5.24 -2.25
CA ASP A 7 0.37 -3.89 -1.75
C ASP A 7 1.72 -3.70 -1.06
N MET A 8 2.13 -2.47 -0.81
CA MET A 8 3.42 -2.15 -0.22
C MET A 8 3.31 -1.80 1.26
N ASP A 9 2.70 -0.67 1.57
CA ASP A 9 2.68 -0.08 2.91
C ASP A 9 1.68 -0.79 3.82
N GLY A 10 2.15 -1.34 4.94
CA GLY A 10 1.33 -2.17 5.82
C GLY A 10 1.18 -3.62 5.35
N THR A 11 1.69 -3.95 4.15
CA THR A 11 1.68 -5.30 3.57
C THR A 11 3.09 -5.89 3.47
N LEU A 12 3.97 -5.37 2.59
CA LEU A 12 5.38 -5.80 2.47
C LEU A 12 6.32 -4.98 3.33
N VAL A 13 5.96 -3.74 3.58
CA VAL A 13 6.75 -2.76 4.33
C VAL A 13 5.97 -2.33 5.56
N ASP A 14 6.57 -2.44 6.72
CA ASP A 14 6.07 -1.82 7.94
C ASP A 14 6.52 -0.36 7.95
N SER A 15 5.58 0.53 7.62
CA SER A 15 5.75 1.99 7.56
C SER A 15 4.78 2.73 8.47
N ASP A 16 3.99 2.03 9.28
CA ASP A 16 2.93 2.61 10.10
C ASP A 16 3.46 3.72 11.02
N ALA A 17 4.59 3.48 11.69
CA ALA A 17 5.21 4.48 12.58
C ALA A 17 5.72 5.73 11.82
N ALA A 18 6.30 5.53 10.63
CA ALA A 18 6.76 6.64 9.78
C ALA A 18 5.60 7.51 9.28
N VAL A 19 4.50 6.87 8.86
CA VAL A 19 3.27 7.56 8.43
C VAL A 19 2.63 8.30 9.60
N GLU A 20 2.53 7.67 10.77
CA GLU A 20 2.00 8.31 11.97
C GLU A 20 2.82 9.56 12.35
N ARG A 21 4.14 9.45 12.36
CA ARG A 21 5.05 10.56 12.66
C ARG A 21 4.87 11.73 11.67
N ALA A 22 4.77 11.43 10.37
CA ALA A 22 4.54 12.45 9.35
C ALA A 22 3.22 13.19 9.60
N TRP A 23 2.12 12.47 9.86
CA TRP A 23 0.83 13.07 10.17
C TRP A 23 0.81 13.84 11.48
N ARG A 24 1.50 13.41 12.53
CA ARG A 24 1.62 14.15 13.79
C ARG A 24 2.35 15.47 13.58
N THR A 25 3.46 15.46 12.85
CA THR A 25 4.20 16.69 12.51
C THR A 25 3.34 17.62 11.66
N TRP A 26 2.66 17.07 10.66
CA TRP A 26 1.73 17.85 9.84
C TRP A 26 0.59 18.47 10.67
N ALA A 27 0.02 17.71 11.59
CA ALA A 27 -1.06 18.16 12.45
C ALA A 27 -0.61 19.36 13.33
N ASP A 28 0.59 19.30 13.89
CA ASP A 28 1.19 20.39 14.66
C ASP A 28 1.39 21.64 13.80
N GLU A 29 1.93 21.48 12.56
CA GLU A 29 2.15 22.60 11.63
C GLU A 29 0.85 23.31 11.22
N TYR A 30 -0.23 22.52 11.06
CA TYR A 30 -1.53 23.04 10.60
C TYR A 30 -2.53 23.33 11.72
N GLY A 31 -2.13 23.19 12.99
CA GLY A 31 -2.96 23.47 14.16
C GLY A 31 -4.19 22.56 14.27
N VAL A 32 -4.03 21.28 13.94
CA VAL A 32 -5.07 20.24 14.00
C VAL A 32 -4.73 19.25 15.11
N ASP A 33 -5.76 18.71 15.77
CA ASP A 33 -5.58 17.60 16.71
C ASP A 33 -5.06 16.37 15.98
N PRO A 34 -3.85 15.84 16.33
CA PRO A 34 -3.27 14.67 15.67
C PRO A 34 -4.16 13.44 15.71
N GLU A 35 -4.88 13.21 16.80
CA GLU A 35 -5.76 12.03 16.93
C GLU A 35 -6.93 12.06 15.93
N ARG A 36 -7.43 13.26 15.59
CA ARG A 36 -8.45 13.42 14.54
C ARG A 36 -7.91 13.07 13.17
N VAL A 37 -6.65 13.41 12.90
CA VAL A 37 -5.99 13.09 11.62
C VAL A 37 -5.76 11.59 11.53
N LEU A 38 -5.16 11.00 12.56
CA LEU A 38 -4.80 9.58 12.60
C LEU A 38 -6.00 8.64 12.54
N ALA A 39 -7.17 9.09 13.00
CA ALA A 39 -8.41 8.31 12.91
C ALA A 39 -8.90 8.08 11.46
N ILE A 40 -8.46 8.90 10.49
CA ILE A 40 -8.97 8.88 9.12
C ILE A 40 -7.87 8.77 8.04
N ALA A 41 -6.61 9.00 8.42
CA ALA A 41 -5.50 8.98 7.48
C ALA A 41 -5.17 7.57 6.92
N PRO A 42 -5.25 6.47 7.71
CA PRO A 42 -4.89 5.16 7.20
C PRO A 42 -5.66 4.78 5.94
N GLY A 43 -4.93 4.42 4.87
CA GLY A 43 -5.50 4.04 3.57
C GLY A 43 -6.22 5.16 2.81
N SER A 44 -6.22 6.40 3.31
CA SER A 44 -6.88 7.54 2.68
C SER A 44 -5.87 8.40 1.92
N PRO A 45 -6.21 8.91 0.70
CA PRO A 45 -5.38 9.90 0.03
C PRO A 45 -5.19 11.15 0.90
N ALA A 46 -3.97 11.72 0.93
CA ALA A 46 -3.64 12.86 1.78
C ALA A 46 -4.57 14.07 1.57
N GLU A 47 -4.91 14.40 0.32
CA GLU A 47 -5.85 15.50 0.03
C GLU A 47 -7.24 15.27 0.65
N ARG A 48 -7.73 14.03 0.66
CA ARG A 48 -9.02 13.69 1.27
C ARG A 48 -8.95 13.87 2.78
N THR A 49 -7.88 13.41 3.42
CA THR A 49 -7.64 13.57 4.84
C THR A 49 -7.58 15.05 5.21
N VAL A 50 -6.77 15.85 4.47
CA VAL A 50 -6.65 17.30 4.67
C VAL A 50 -8.01 17.98 4.55
N ARG A 51 -8.80 17.73 3.49
CA ARG A 51 -10.14 18.33 3.32
C ARG A 51 -11.08 18.02 4.49
N HIS A 52 -10.97 16.83 5.05
CA HIS A 52 -11.82 16.41 6.16
C HIS A 52 -11.48 17.17 7.45
N VAL A 53 -10.19 17.30 7.77
CA VAL A 53 -9.77 17.94 9.04
C VAL A 53 -9.64 19.45 8.94
N ARG A 54 -9.47 20.01 7.71
CA ARG A 54 -9.35 21.43 7.41
C ARG A 54 -10.30 21.82 6.27
N PRO A 55 -11.62 21.77 6.49
CA PRO A 55 -12.63 22.13 5.48
C PRO A 55 -12.66 23.61 5.14
N ASP A 56 -11.91 24.44 5.86
CA ASP A 56 -11.72 25.87 5.66
C ASP A 56 -10.70 26.20 4.56
N LEU A 57 -9.87 25.23 4.12
CA LEU A 57 -8.84 25.45 3.12
C LEU A 57 -9.41 25.47 1.69
N SER A 58 -8.86 26.36 0.85
CA SER A 58 -9.12 26.34 -0.59
C SER A 58 -8.47 25.11 -1.25
N ASP A 59 -8.86 24.80 -2.48
CA ASP A 59 -8.29 23.68 -3.24
C ASP A 59 -6.77 23.77 -3.39
N GLU A 60 -6.23 24.96 -3.66
CA GLU A 60 -4.79 25.20 -3.75
C GLU A 60 -4.09 24.96 -2.40
N GLN A 61 -4.72 25.40 -1.30
CA GLN A 61 -4.18 25.18 0.05
C GLN A 61 -4.23 23.70 0.44
N VAL A 62 -5.27 22.96 0.05
CA VAL A 62 -5.36 21.51 0.27
C VAL A 62 -4.24 20.79 -0.48
N THR A 63 -4.00 21.11 -1.75
CA THR A 63 -2.91 20.53 -2.53
C THR A 63 -1.55 20.84 -1.90
N THR A 64 -1.33 22.07 -1.43
CA THR A 64 -0.09 22.46 -0.73
C THR A 64 0.09 21.68 0.58
N ALA A 65 -0.97 21.56 1.36
CA ALA A 65 -0.93 20.86 2.65
C ALA A 65 -0.71 19.34 2.47
N ALA A 66 -1.31 18.73 1.44
CA ALA A 66 -1.08 17.33 1.09
C ALA A 66 0.36 17.10 0.59
N ALA A 67 0.90 18.02 -0.20
CA ALA A 67 2.30 17.98 -0.64
C ALA A 67 3.28 18.12 0.55
N ARG A 68 2.94 18.91 1.58
CA ARG A 68 3.75 19.01 2.80
C ARG A 68 3.76 17.70 3.57
N GLU A 69 2.62 17.02 3.70
CA GLU A 69 2.53 15.71 4.33
C GLU A 69 3.42 14.69 3.61
N LEU A 70 3.32 14.62 2.29
CA LEU A 70 4.19 13.77 1.48
C LEU A 70 5.68 14.11 1.66
N ALA A 71 6.02 15.39 1.75
CA ALA A 71 7.41 15.82 2.00
C ALA A 71 7.93 15.28 3.35
N LEU A 72 7.11 15.30 4.40
CA LEU A 72 7.44 14.73 5.71
C LEU A 72 7.71 13.23 5.65
N GLN A 73 7.01 12.49 4.81
CA GLN A 73 7.24 11.07 4.62
C GLN A 73 8.60 10.73 3.97
N TYR A 74 9.23 11.70 3.28
CA TYR A 74 10.59 11.50 2.75
C TYR A 74 11.71 11.78 3.76
N GLU A 75 11.44 12.54 4.83
CA GLU A 75 12.47 13.11 5.70
C GLU A 75 13.10 12.04 6.61
N ASP A 76 12.31 11.10 7.10
CA ASP A 76 12.79 10.07 8.05
C ASP A 76 12.16 8.70 7.76
N LEU A 77 13.02 7.76 7.38
CA LEU A 77 12.68 6.37 7.07
C LEU A 77 13.38 5.38 8.02
N SER A 78 13.93 5.86 9.14
CA SER A 78 14.77 5.06 10.03
C SER A 78 14.03 3.90 10.73
N ASP A 79 12.72 3.99 10.83
CA ASP A 79 11.84 2.98 11.40
C ASP A 79 11.02 2.20 10.35
N VAL A 80 11.27 2.47 9.06
CA VAL A 80 10.69 1.68 7.97
C VAL A 80 11.44 0.36 7.84
N THR A 81 10.73 -0.74 8.01
CA THR A 81 11.29 -2.10 7.95
C THR A 81 10.48 -3.02 7.05
N GLU A 82 10.99 -4.21 6.79
CA GLU A 82 10.17 -5.24 6.14
C GLU A 82 9.04 -5.71 7.06
N ALA A 83 7.87 -5.95 6.52
CA ALA A 83 6.76 -6.53 7.26
C ALA A 83 7.04 -8.00 7.63
N PRO A 84 6.49 -8.51 8.74
CA PRO A 84 6.72 -9.90 9.18
C PRO A 84 6.35 -10.93 8.11
N GLY A 85 7.34 -11.70 7.65
CA GLY A 85 7.19 -12.73 6.61
C GLY A 85 7.29 -12.24 5.17
N ALA A 86 7.60 -10.94 4.94
CA ALA A 86 7.69 -10.40 3.58
C ALA A 86 8.80 -11.10 2.77
N ARG A 87 9.99 -11.21 3.34
CA ARG A 87 11.14 -11.84 2.68
C ARG A 87 10.90 -13.31 2.38
N GLU A 88 10.32 -14.05 3.32
CA GLU A 88 9.98 -15.46 3.16
C GLU A 88 8.93 -15.66 2.09
N LEU A 89 7.89 -14.80 2.05
CA LEU A 89 6.88 -14.85 1.00
C LEU A 89 7.50 -14.60 -0.38
N LEU A 90 8.30 -13.55 -0.55
CA LEU A 90 8.93 -13.22 -1.82
C LEU A 90 9.88 -14.35 -2.29
N ALA A 91 10.68 -14.91 -1.38
CA ALA A 91 11.53 -16.05 -1.68
C ALA A 91 10.73 -17.30 -2.12
N GLU A 92 9.57 -17.52 -1.50
CA GLU A 92 8.71 -18.63 -1.87
C GLU A 92 8.05 -18.41 -3.24
N LEU A 93 7.60 -17.19 -3.56
CA LEU A 93 7.07 -16.85 -4.88
C LEU A 93 8.12 -17.10 -5.98
N ASP A 94 9.36 -16.69 -5.74
CA ASP A 94 10.48 -16.92 -6.65
C ASP A 94 10.77 -18.42 -6.80
N ARG A 95 10.77 -19.19 -5.69
CA ARG A 95 10.97 -20.64 -5.70
C ARG A 95 9.90 -21.37 -6.50
N LEU A 96 8.65 -20.92 -6.41
CA LEU A 96 7.51 -21.49 -7.15
C LEU A 96 7.47 -21.02 -8.62
N GLY A 97 8.30 -20.04 -9.01
CA GLY A 97 8.23 -19.41 -10.33
C GLY A 97 6.91 -18.65 -10.56
N LEU A 98 6.28 -18.18 -9.48
CA LEU A 98 5.07 -17.38 -9.55
C LEU A 98 5.45 -15.91 -9.77
N PRO A 99 5.06 -15.29 -10.89
CA PRO A 99 5.29 -13.88 -11.13
C PRO A 99 4.58 -13.04 -10.06
N TRP A 100 5.21 -11.95 -9.66
CA TRP A 100 4.62 -11.04 -8.70
C TRP A 100 4.97 -9.58 -8.99
N ALA A 101 4.14 -8.67 -8.49
CA ALA A 101 4.29 -7.23 -8.63
C ALA A 101 3.88 -6.52 -7.35
N VAL A 102 4.42 -5.33 -7.13
CA VAL A 102 3.98 -4.41 -6.08
C VAL A 102 3.09 -3.34 -6.69
N VAL A 103 1.95 -3.06 -6.04
CA VAL A 103 0.97 -2.03 -6.45
C VAL A 103 0.69 -1.13 -5.25
N THR A 104 1.16 0.11 -5.28
CA THR A 104 1.08 1.04 -4.15
C THR A 104 0.38 2.35 -4.49
N SER A 105 -0.21 2.98 -3.48
CA SER A 105 -0.72 4.37 -3.55
C SER A 105 0.37 5.42 -3.35
N ALA A 106 1.60 5.01 -3.01
CA ALA A 106 2.75 5.91 -2.94
C ALA A 106 3.21 6.33 -4.35
N ASP A 107 3.85 7.50 -4.46
CA ASP A 107 4.57 7.87 -5.66
C ASP A 107 5.86 7.04 -5.83
N ALA A 108 6.44 7.08 -7.02
CA ALA A 108 7.59 6.26 -7.36
C ALA A 108 8.84 6.55 -6.52
N LYS A 109 9.00 7.80 -6.03
CA LYS A 109 10.13 8.16 -5.17
C LYS A 109 9.96 7.57 -3.78
N LEU A 110 8.79 7.75 -3.15
CA LEU A 110 8.51 7.21 -1.83
C LEU A 110 8.55 5.68 -1.82
N ALA A 111 7.94 5.06 -2.82
CA ALA A 111 7.94 3.61 -2.95
C ALA A 111 9.36 3.03 -3.01
N ARG A 112 10.24 3.61 -3.84
CA ARG A 112 11.64 3.16 -3.92
C ARG A 112 12.42 3.37 -2.63
N LEU A 113 12.20 4.50 -1.95
CA LEU A 113 12.85 4.78 -0.67
C LEU A 113 12.43 3.79 0.42
N ARG A 114 11.14 3.48 0.54
CA ARG A 114 10.61 2.53 1.52
C ARG A 114 11.06 1.10 1.22
N LEU A 115 10.98 0.67 -0.03
CA LEU A 115 11.47 -0.66 -0.43
C LEU A 115 12.98 -0.80 -0.17
N ALA A 116 13.77 0.25 -0.45
CA ALA A 116 15.20 0.25 -0.15
C ALA A 116 15.48 0.21 1.36
N ALA A 117 14.74 0.97 2.18
CA ALA A 117 14.84 0.94 3.64
C ALA A 117 14.51 -0.44 4.20
N ALA A 118 13.47 -1.10 3.68
CA ALA A 118 13.10 -2.47 4.03
C ALA A 118 14.04 -3.54 3.44
N GLY A 119 15.02 -3.16 2.59
CA GLY A 119 15.93 -4.11 1.94
C GLY A 119 15.27 -5.03 0.92
N LEU A 120 14.15 -4.60 0.33
CA LEU A 120 13.36 -5.36 -0.64
C LEU A 120 13.65 -4.88 -2.07
N GLN A 121 13.79 -5.85 -2.98
CA GLN A 121 13.89 -5.60 -4.43
C GLN A 121 12.64 -6.18 -5.10
N VAL A 122 12.02 -5.41 -5.99
CA VAL A 122 10.78 -5.79 -6.65
C VAL A 122 10.93 -5.84 -8.17
N PRO A 123 10.45 -6.90 -8.85
CA PRO A 123 10.59 -7.04 -10.30
C PRO A 123 9.69 -6.08 -11.08
N VAL A 124 8.50 -5.82 -10.56
CA VAL A 124 7.49 -4.92 -11.15
C VAL A 124 6.91 -4.04 -10.04
N LEU A 125 6.95 -2.74 -10.22
CA LEU A 125 6.38 -1.74 -9.32
C LEU A 125 5.37 -0.89 -10.10
N VAL A 126 4.15 -0.83 -9.59
CA VAL A 126 3.07 0.06 -10.06
C VAL A 126 2.78 1.07 -8.97
N THR A 127 2.88 2.34 -9.29
CA THR A 127 2.71 3.48 -8.37
C THR A 127 1.48 4.31 -8.75
N VAL A 128 1.12 5.28 -7.91
CA VAL A 128 0.02 6.19 -8.21
C VAL A 128 0.24 6.99 -9.51
N GLU A 129 1.50 7.18 -9.93
CA GLU A 129 1.85 7.91 -11.16
C GLU A 129 1.63 7.09 -12.44
N ASP A 130 1.48 5.77 -12.33
CA ASP A 130 1.28 4.85 -13.47
C ASP A 130 -0.21 4.68 -13.83
N VAL A 131 -1.12 5.25 -13.02
CA VAL A 131 -2.57 5.10 -13.15
C VAL A 131 -3.27 6.46 -13.19
N ARG A 132 -4.48 6.50 -13.73
CA ARG A 132 -5.33 7.70 -13.73
C ARG A 132 -6.12 7.82 -12.43
N SER A 133 -6.49 6.67 -11.87
CA SER A 133 -7.27 6.56 -10.64
C SER A 133 -6.59 5.58 -9.70
N GLY A 134 -6.26 6.04 -8.50
CA GLY A 134 -5.72 5.19 -7.43
C GLY A 134 -6.81 4.36 -6.73
N LYS A 135 -6.39 3.45 -5.85
CA LYS A 135 -7.28 2.64 -5.00
C LYS A 135 -8.40 3.50 -4.38
N PRO A 136 -9.66 3.11 -4.43
CA PRO A 136 -10.20 1.78 -4.71
C PRO A 136 -10.46 1.46 -6.19
N ASP A 137 -10.01 2.27 -7.15
CA ASP A 137 -10.09 1.93 -8.57
C ASP A 137 -9.18 0.73 -8.88
N PRO A 138 -9.62 -0.26 -9.69
CA PRO A 138 -8.85 -1.45 -10.00
C PRO A 138 -7.66 -1.22 -10.95
N GLU A 139 -7.49 -0.01 -11.50
CA GLU A 139 -6.55 0.25 -12.60
C GLU A 139 -5.13 -0.23 -12.29
N GLY A 140 -4.63 -0.01 -11.05
CA GLY A 140 -3.30 -0.43 -10.64
C GLY A 140 -3.11 -1.95 -10.67
N TYR A 141 -4.06 -2.71 -10.12
CA TYR A 141 -4.00 -4.18 -10.15
C TYR A 141 -4.19 -4.75 -11.55
N LEU A 142 -5.06 -4.13 -12.36
CA LEU A 142 -5.21 -4.51 -13.77
C LEU A 142 -3.95 -4.22 -14.58
N LEU A 143 -3.25 -3.12 -14.31
CA LEU A 143 -1.97 -2.80 -14.95
C LEU A 143 -0.89 -3.82 -14.55
N ALA A 144 -0.77 -4.14 -13.27
CA ALA A 144 0.18 -5.13 -12.77
C ALA A 144 -0.08 -6.52 -13.38
N ALA A 145 -1.33 -6.99 -13.41
CA ALA A 145 -1.70 -8.25 -14.03
C ALA A 145 -1.31 -8.29 -15.51
N ARG A 146 -1.62 -7.23 -16.27
CA ARG A 146 -1.20 -7.11 -17.69
C ARG A 146 0.32 -7.17 -17.85
N THR A 147 1.07 -6.46 -17.00
CA THR A 147 2.54 -6.42 -17.05
C THR A 147 3.14 -7.80 -16.82
N LEU A 148 2.51 -8.62 -15.96
CA LEU A 148 2.90 -9.99 -15.67
C LEU A 148 2.31 -11.01 -16.67
N ALA A 149 1.57 -10.57 -17.70
CA ALA A 149 0.86 -11.44 -18.63
C ALA A 149 -0.10 -12.43 -17.94
N ALA A 150 -0.72 -12.01 -16.83
CA ALA A 150 -1.65 -12.80 -16.02
C ALA A 150 -3.10 -12.31 -16.20
N GLU A 151 -4.05 -13.25 -16.11
CA GLU A 151 -5.48 -12.93 -16.08
C GLU A 151 -5.86 -12.44 -14.67
N PRO A 152 -6.50 -11.29 -14.49
CA PRO A 152 -6.82 -10.74 -13.17
C PRO A 152 -7.58 -11.74 -12.27
N GLY A 153 -8.58 -12.45 -12.81
CA GLY A 153 -9.34 -13.47 -12.08
C GLY A 153 -8.54 -14.71 -11.66
N ARG A 154 -7.28 -14.80 -12.08
CA ARG A 154 -6.34 -15.86 -11.68
C ARG A 154 -5.17 -15.32 -10.86
N CYS A 155 -5.25 -14.05 -10.42
CA CYS A 155 -4.29 -13.45 -9.52
C CYS A 155 -4.79 -13.50 -8.07
N LEU A 156 -3.83 -13.49 -7.15
CA LEU A 156 -4.05 -13.21 -5.73
C LEU A 156 -3.57 -11.79 -5.45
N VAL A 157 -4.45 -10.97 -4.89
CA VAL A 157 -4.08 -9.65 -4.33
C VAL A 157 -3.84 -9.84 -2.84
N VAL A 158 -2.80 -9.21 -2.28
CA VAL A 158 -2.53 -9.17 -0.84
C VAL A 158 -2.55 -7.73 -0.38
N GLU A 159 -3.36 -7.43 0.63
CA GLU A 159 -3.69 -6.07 1.07
C GLU A 159 -3.86 -5.96 2.59
N ASP A 160 -3.76 -4.73 3.11
CA ASP A 160 -3.96 -4.44 4.53
C ASP A 160 -5.03 -3.39 4.79
N ALA A 161 -5.56 -2.74 3.72
CA ALA A 161 -6.48 -1.62 3.81
C ALA A 161 -7.73 -1.80 2.93
N GLU A 162 -8.88 -1.31 3.40
CA GLU A 162 -10.16 -1.44 2.68
C GLU A 162 -10.13 -0.91 1.24
N PRO A 163 -9.55 0.28 0.92
CA PRO A 163 -9.51 0.74 -0.46
C PRO A 163 -8.77 -0.20 -1.40
N GLY A 164 -7.71 -0.85 -0.92
CA GLY A 164 -6.95 -1.80 -1.72
C GLY A 164 -7.69 -3.13 -1.89
N VAL A 165 -8.36 -3.62 -0.85
CA VAL A 165 -9.24 -4.80 -0.96
C VAL A 165 -10.32 -4.57 -2.01
N LEU A 166 -11.00 -3.41 -1.96
CA LEU A 166 -12.02 -3.05 -2.95
C LEU A 166 -11.45 -2.97 -4.38
N ALA A 167 -10.24 -2.42 -4.54
CA ALA A 167 -9.54 -2.37 -5.83
C ALA A 167 -9.22 -3.77 -6.37
N GLY A 168 -8.71 -4.66 -5.52
CA GLY A 168 -8.42 -6.05 -5.88
C GLY A 168 -9.67 -6.83 -6.31
N GLN A 169 -10.75 -6.70 -5.54
CA GLN A 169 -12.05 -7.31 -5.87
C GLN A 169 -12.65 -6.74 -7.17
N ALA A 170 -12.58 -5.40 -7.36
CA ALA A 170 -13.03 -4.76 -8.58
C ALA A 170 -12.20 -5.17 -9.83
N ALA A 171 -10.92 -5.52 -9.63
CA ALA A 171 -10.09 -6.12 -10.68
C ALA A 171 -10.50 -7.57 -11.01
N GLY A 172 -11.35 -8.20 -10.20
CA GLY A 172 -11.79 -9.58 -10.34
C GLY A 172 -10.81 -10.60 -9.73
N ALA A 173 -9.83 -10.16 -8.97
CA ALA A 173 -8.86 -11.03 -8.30
C ALA A 173 -9.44 -11.60 -6.98
N THR A 174 -8.86 -12.73 -6.52
CA THR A 174 -9.05 -13.16 -5.13
C THR A 174 -8.20 -12.27 -4.23
N VAL A 175 -8.74 -11.82 -3.10
CA VAL A 175 -8.03 -10.92 -2.17
C VAL A 175 -7.78 -11.61 -0.84
N ALA A 176 -6.52 -11.64 -0.42
CA ALA A 176 -6.09 -11.98 0.94
C ALA A 176 -5.80 -10.69 1.72
N ALA A 177 -6.43 -10.51 2.88
CA ALA A 177 -6.27 -9.30 3.66
C ALA A 177 -5.63 -9.55 5.02
N LEU A 178 -4.74 -8.63 5.37
CA LEU A 178 -4.09 -8.45 6.66
C LEU A 178 -4.92 -7.55 7.60
N LYS A 179 -4.45 -7.34 8.81
CA LYS A 179 -5.00 -6.38 9.80
C LYS A 179 -6.51 -6.53 10.06
N GLY A 180 -7.10 -7.69 9.75
CA GLY A 180 -8.51 -7.97 9.99
C GLY A 180 -9.48 -7.27 9.02
N VAL A 181 -9.00 -6.73 7.91
CA VAL A 181 -9.84 -6.15 6.86
C VAL A 181 -10.66 -7.28 6.20
N PRO A 182 -11.99 -7.13 6.04
CA PRO A 182 -12.81 -8.15 5.38
C PRO A 182 -12.42 -8.36 3.92
N ALA A 183 -12.14 -9.62 3.54
CA ALA A 183 -11.77 -10.01 2.17
C ALA A 183 -12.12 -11.49 1.93
N ASP A 184 -11.74 -12.04 0.76
CA ASP A 184 -11.99 -13.45 0.42
C ASP A 184 -11.22 -14.39 1.34
N LEU A 185 -10.00 -14.00 1.73
CA LEU A 185 -9.13 -14.71 2.66
C LEU A 185 -8.64 -13.75 3.75
N ALA A 186 -8.84 -14.10 5.01
CA ALA A 186 -8.23 -13.40 6.14
C ALA A 186 -6.90 -14.07 6.50
N ILE A 187 -5.81 -13.33 6.51
CA ILE A 187 -4.49 -13.78 6.92
C ILE A 187 -3.97 -12.93 8.08
N GLY A 188 -3.31 -13.58 9.03
CA GLY A 188 -2.76 -12.88 10.21
C GLY A 188 -1.41 -12.23 9.92
N ASP A 189 -0.61 -12.86 9.04
CA ASP A 189 0.72 -12.41 8.61
C ASP A 189 1.10 -13.03 7.26
N LEU A 190 2.21 -12.59 6.68
CA LEU A 190 2.70 -13.14 5.41
C LEU A 190 3.32 -14.54 5.57
N TYR A 191 3.76 -14.94 6.76
CA TYR A 191 4.16 -16.31 7.03
C TYR A 191 3.00 -17.30 6.86
N GLN A 192 1.78 -16.89 7.24
CA GLN A 192 0.59 -17.72 7.01
C GLN A 192 0.35 -17.92 5.53
N LEU A 193 0.46 -16.86 4.72
CA LEU A 193 0.31 -16.95 3.27
C LEU A 193 1.37 -17.87 2.65
N THR A 194 2.63 -17.72 3.04
CA THR A 194 3.74 -18.60 2.60
C THR A 194 3.41 -20.07 2.84
N ARG A 195 2.97 -20.41 4.06
CA ARG A 195 2.57 -21.80 4.40
C ARG A 195 1.37 -22.31 3.59
N LEU A 196 0.47 -21.43 3.16
CA LEU A 196 -0.64 -21.83 2.29
C LEU A 196 -0.15 -22.15 0.87
N LEU A 197 0.80 -21.37 0.36
CA LEU A 197 1.41 -21.59 -0.96
C LEU A 197 2.24 -22.88 -1.02
N GLU A 198 2.95 -23.22 0.06
CA GLU A 198 3.75 -24.45 0.15
C GLU A 198 2.90 -25.74 0.08
N ARG A 199 1.61 -25.67 0.40
CA ARG A 199 0.68 -26.81 0.48
C ARG A 199 -0.16 -27.03 -0.78
N GLY A 200 -0.18 -26.07 -1.66
CA GLY A 200 -1.00 -26.09 -2.89
C GLY A 200 -0.21 -26.45 -4.11
#